data_0b3ac3e2e660701eb7865b1bdf37e853
#
_entry.id   0b3ac3e2e660701eb7865b1bdf37e853
#
_cell.length_a   1.000
_cell.length_b   1.000
_cell.length_c   1.000
_cell.angle_alpha   90.00
_cell.angle_beta   90.00
_cell.angle_gamma   90.00
#
_symmetry.space_group_name_H-M   'P 1'
#
loop_
_entity.id
_entity.type
_entity.pdbx_description
1 polymer ?
#
loop_
_entity_poly.entity_id
_entity_poly.type
_entity_poly.pdbx_seq_one_letter_code
_entity_poly.pdbx_strand_id
1 'polypeptide(L)'
;MEAQRAMDAKVRRVARLRACWWLSACLAWMAMPALANEPSPPSRGLHEIPDGELDLMRGRYTVGDNKVLWFGVSMITSWQTQSGQTVQGALRIGMDFRNGAPTISFTPNINIGLADADATVASGGRSIDSAGLGNVSGLVQSVQVAGDGNRAGNTTSLLVHDGDVPATQAGAASSVDAGNAAATASAHMDANGARLSIGVNGQGMAEQWIRAGSVGQSIRIAGDGQQVSNRLQLELVRQAVPTHALVMSSVARAIALNQGIGNRP
;
A
#
# COMPACT_ATOMS: atom_id res chain seq x y z
N MET A 1 25.89 -30.88 -64.52
CA MET A 1 25.20 -30.74 -63.22
C MET A 1 24.88 -29.29 -62.78
N GLU A 2 25.57 -28.27 -63.27
CA GLU A 2 25.33 -26.86 -62.92
C GLU A 2 24.13 -26.23 -63.61
N ALA A 3 23.82 -26.59 -64.87
CA ALA A 3 22.69 -26.04 -65.61
C ALA A 3 21.34 -26.35 -65.01
N GLN A 4 21.18 -27.52 -64.37
CA GLN A 4 19.95 -27.95 -63.75
C GLN A 4 19.64 -27.17 -62.44
N ARG A 5 20.70 -26.79 -61.71
CA ARG A 5 20.56 -25.97 -60.50
C ARG A 5 20.16 -24.51 -60.80
N ALA A 6 20.62 -23.96 -61.91
CA ALA A 6 20.25 -22.60 -62.32
C ALA A 6 18.79 -22.50 -62.76
N MET A 7 18.24 -23.54 -63.36
CA MET A 7 16.84 -23.59 -63.83
C MET A 7 15.88 -23.69 -62.69
N ASP A 8 16.18 -24.50 -61.65
CA ASP A 8 15.36 -24.62 -60.44
C ASP A 8 15.32 -23.34 -59.61
N ALA A 9 16.42 -22.58 -59.56
CA ALA A 9 16.47 -21.30 -58.84
C ALA A 9 15.60 -20.21 -59.53
N LYS A 10 15.51 -20.26 -60.87
CA LYS A 10 14.72 -19.31 -61.67
C LYS A 10 13.20 -19.57 -61.52
N VAL A 11 12.80 -20.84 -61.48
CA VAL A 11 11.41 -21.25 -61.31
C VAL A 11 10.91 -20.90 -59.89
N ARG A 12 11.74 -21.05 -58.87
CA ARG A 12 11.38 -20.69 -57.50
C ARG A 12 11.23 -19.18 -57.28
N ARG A 13 11.98 -18.33 -58.01
CA ARG A 13 11.83 -16.85 -57.92
C ARG A 13 10.53 -16.37 -58.57
N VAL A 14 10.10 -16.95 -59.69
CA VAL A 14 8.86 -16.54 -60.36
C VAL A 14 7.64 -16.97 -59.58
N ALA A 15 7.68 -18.12 -58.89
CA ALA A 15 6.59 -18.56 -58.03
C ALA A 15 6.38 -17.68 -56.79
N ARG A 16 7.47 -17.14 -56.22
CA ARG A 16 7.37 -16.21 -55.05
C ARG A 16 6.84 -14.82 -55.39
N LEU A 17 7.09 -14.31 -56.58
CA LEU A 17 6.57 -13.02 -57.04
C LEU A 17 5.07 -13.06 -57.37
N ARG A 18 4.54 -14.20 -57.79
CA ARG A 18 3.10 -14.33 -58.04
C ARG A 18 2.26 -14.54 -56.80
N ALA A 19 2.82 -15.11 -55.72
CA ALA A 19 2.13 -15.29 -54.46
C ALA A 19 1.95 -13.96 -53.70
N CYS A 20 2.86 -12.99 -53.82
CA CYS A 20 2.75 -11.69 -53.19
C CYS A 20 1.70 -10.75 -53.80
N TRP A 21 1.40 -10.93 -55.11
CA TRP A 21 0.42 -10.04 -55.76
C TRP A 21 -1.03 -10.40 -55.44
N TRP A 22 -1.31 -11.66 -55.13
CA TRP A 22 -2.65 -12.07 -54.73
C TRP A 22 -2.99 -11.74 -53.28
N LEU A 23 -1.99 -11.60 -52.41
CA LEU A 23 -2.17 -11.19 -51.02
C LEU A 23 -2.40 -9.67 -50.88
N SER A 24 -1.84 -8.86 -51.81
CA SER A 24 -2.05 -7.40 -51.79
C SER A 24 -3.44 -6.98 -52.30
N ALA A 25 -4.10 -7.79 -53.11
CA ALA A 25 -5.43 -7.47 -53.66
C ALA A 25 -6.59 -7.75 -52.67
N CYS A 26 -6.38 -8.63 -51.67
CA CYS A 26 -7.39 -8.94 -50.67
C CYS A 26 -7.42 -7.98 -49.50
N LEU A 27 -6.36 -7.18 -49.23
CA LEU A 27 -6.32 -6.21 -48.16
C LEU A 27 -6.99 -4.85 -48.48
N ALA A 28 -7.27 -4.57 -49.75
CA ALA A 28 -7.85 -3.30 -50.19
C ALA A 28 -9.36 -3.18 -50.06
N TRP A 29 -10.05 -4.27 -49.69
CA TRP A 29 -11.53 -4.28 -49.65
C TRP A 29 -12.13 -4.33 -48.24
N MET A 30 -11.33 -4.22 -47.20
CA MET A 30 -11.83 -4.13 -45.80
C MET A 30 -11.67 -2.76 -45.14
N ALA A 31 -11.41 -1.70 -45.90
CA ALA A 31 -11.52 -0.33 -45.37
C ALA A 31 -13.00 0.12 -45.52
N MET A 32 -13.91 -0.46 -44.77
CA MET A 32 -15.16 0.21 -44.46
C MET A 32 -14.88 1.31 -43.43
N PRO A 33 -15.26 2.58 -43.70
CA PRO A 33 -15.24 3.58 -42.66
C PRO A 33 -16.23 3.14 -41.57
N ALA A 34 -15.72 2.85 -40.38
CA ALA A 34 -16.54 2.72 -39.21
C ALA A 34 -17.16 4.09 -38.91
N LEU A 35 -18.39 4.30 -39.33
CA LEU A 35 -19.22 5.40 -38.84
C LEU A 35 -19.60 5.06 -37.39
N ALA A 36 -18.65 5.20 -36.48
CA ALA A 36 -18.94 5.25 -35.06
C ALA A 36 -19.45 6.65 -34.73
N ASN A 37 -20.68 6.93 -35.09
CA ASN A 37 -21.39 8.11 -34.64
C ASN A 37 -22.59 7.66 -33.83
N GLU A 38 -22.34 6.92 -32.74
CA GLU A 38 -23.30 6.82 -31.67
C GLU A 38 -23.03 7.93 -30.68
N PRO A 39 -24.00 8.81 -30.37
CA PRO A 39 -23.83 9.73 -29.26
C PRO A 39 -23.70 8.89 -28.00
N SER A 40 -22.50 8.89 -27.42
CA SER A 40 -22.28 8.30 -26.11
C SER A 40 -23.33 8.87 -25.14
N PRO A 41 -24.05 8.03 -24.38
CA PRO A 41 -24.95 8.54 -23.36
C PRO A 41 -24.16 9.49 -22.46
N PRO A 42 -24.74 10.60 -22.01
CA PRO A 42 -24.03 11.54 -21.16
C PRO A 42 -23.48 10.78 -19.98
N SER A 43 -22.17 10.74 -19.88
CA SER A 43 -21.45 10.10 -18.77
C SER A 43 -21.93 10.78 -17.49
N ARG A 44 -22.78 10.10 -16.74
CA ARG A 44 -23.12 10.52 -15.38
C ARG A 44 -21.81 10.57 -14.61
N GLY A 45 -21.33 11.79 -14.34
CA GLY A 45 -20.54 11.95 -13.14
C GLY A 45 -19.07 12.27 -13.25
N LEU A 46 -18.53 12.74 -14.37
CA LEU A 46 -17.30 13.52 -14.32
C LEU A 46 -17.66 15.00 -14.33
N HIS A 47 -17.86 15.58 -13.16
CA HIS A 47 -17.95 17.01 -12.98
C HIS A 47 -16.54 17.53 -12.75
N GLU A 48 -16.10 18.45 -13.60
CA GLU A 48 -14.84 19.15 -13.39
C GLU A 48 -14.99 20.02 -12.14
N ILE A 49 -14.18 19.72 -11.12
CA ILE A 49 -14.16 20.47 -9.86
C ILE A 49 -13.27 21.69 -10.08
N PRO A 50 -13.78 22.93 -9.97
CA PRO A 50 -12.99 24.14 -10.12
C PRO A 50 -11.83 24.19 -9.12
N ASP A 51 -10.68 24.76 -9.52
CA ASP A 51 -9.49 24.87 -8.68
C ASP A 51 -9.73 25.49 -7.29
N GLY A 52 -10.66 26.42 -7.19
CA GLY A 52 -11.07 27.03 -5.92
C GLY A 52 -11.81 26.07 -4.98
N GLU A 53 -12.49 25.07 -5.51
CA GLU A 53 -13.14 24.02 -4.72
C GLU A 53 -12.12 22.96 -4.32
N LEU A 54 -11.17 22.64 -5.21
CA LEU A 54 -10.02 21.77 -4.92
C LEU A 54 -9.12 22.35 -3.81
N ASP A 55 -8.93 23.67 -3.76
CA ASP A 55 -8.16 24.33 -2.70
C ASP A 55 -8.85 24.26 -1.32
N LEU A 56 -10.18 24.29 -1.29
CA LEU A 56 -10.96 24.07 -0.07
C LEU A 56 -10.90 22.60 0.39
N MET A 57 -10.62 21.67 -0.53
CA MET A 57 -10.47 20.22 -0.24
C MET A 57 -9.05 19.87 0.16
N ARG A 58 -8.04 20.70 -0.18
CA ARG A 58 -6.65 20.50 0.24
C ARG A 58 -6.52 20.64 1.76
N GLY A 59 -6.15 19.54 2.41
CA GLY A 59 -5.88 19.50 3.85
C GLY A 59 -7.06 19.13 4.73
N ARG A 60 -8.23 18.85 4.19
CA ARG A 60 -9.35 18.27 4.94
C ARG A 60 -9.46 16.79 4.63
N TYR A 61 -8.96 15.96 5.52
CA TYR A 61 -9.23 14.52 5.50
C TYR A 61 -10.71 14.33 5.89
N THR A 62 -11.59 14.36 4.90
CA THR A 62 -13.00 14.04 5.09
C THR A 62 -13.27 12.66 4.49
N VAL A 63 -13.67 11.72 5.31
CA VAL A 63 -14.24 10.45 4.86
C VAL A 63 -15.76 10.64 4.82
N GLY A 64 -16.28 11.03 3.66
CA GLY A 64 -17.64 11.51 3.52
C GLY A 64 -17.84 12.88 4.22
N ASP A 65 -19.01 13.13 4.80
CA ASP A 65 -19.30 14.37 5.54
C ASP A 65 -18.65 14.41 6.95
N ASN A 66 -17.86 13.41 7.33
CA ASN A 66 -17.30 13.28 8.65
C ASN A 66 -15.84 13.74 8.72
N LYS A 67 -15.56 14.64 9.65
CA LYS A 67 -14.20 15.12 9.93
C LYS A 67 -13.38 14.02 10.61
N VAL A 68 -12.17 13.76 10.13
CA VAL A 68 -11.20 12.91 10.83
C VAL A 68 -10.69 13.67 12.06
N LEU A 69 -10.81 13.06 13.22
CA LEU A 69 -10.30 13.59 14.49
C LEU A 69 -8.92 13.06 14.82
N TRP A 70 -8.67 11.80 14.47
CA TRP A 70 -7.43 11.13 14.80
C TRP A 70 -7.12 10.01 13.80
N PHE A 71 -5.84 9.83 13.54
CA PHE A 71 -5.32 8.73 12.76
C PHE A 71 -4.16 8.06 13.49
N GLY A 72 -4.20 6.75 13.61
CA GLY A 72 -3.19 5.94 14.27
C GLY A 72 -2.60 4.87 13.38
N VAL A 73 -1.32 4.61 13.60
CA VAL A 73 -0.59 3.50 13.00
C VAL A 73 0.05 2.70 14.11
N SER A 74 -0.17 1.39 14.13
CA SER A 74 0.51 0.46 15.02
C SER A 74 1.22 -0.60 14.17
N MET A 75 2.53 -0.69 14.32
CA MET A 75 3.39 -1.70 13.69
C MET A 75 3.93 -2.60 14.79
N ILE A 76 3.76 -3.91 14.65
CA ILE A 76 4.31 -4.90 15.56
C ILE A 76 4.99 -5.96 14.73
N THR A 77 6.27 -6.18 14.98
CA THR A 77 7.07 -7.25 14.35
C THR A 77 7.59 -8.18 15.43
N SER A 78 7.43 -9.47 15.22
CA SER A 78 8.03 -10.48 16.07
C SER A 78 8.82 -11.48 15.24
N TRP A 79 9.98 -11.85 15.72
CA TRP A 79 10.86 -12.87 15.17
C TRP A 79 11.27 -13.84 16.25
N GLN A 80 11.08 -15.13 16.00
CA GLN A 80 11.58 -16.21 16.84
C GLN A 80 12.44 -17.14 15.99
N THR A 81 13.67 -17.37 16.40
CA THR A 81 14.58 -18.31 15.73
C THR A 81 14.35 -19.73 16.21
N GLN A 82 14.84 -20.71 15.44
CA GLN A 82 14.83 -22.12 15.84
C GLN A 82 15.59 -22.35 17.15
N SER A 83 16.63 -21.55 17.43
CA SER A 83 17.44 -21.60 18.66
C SER A 83 16.78 -20.90 19.86
N GLY A 84 15.54 -20.44 19.74
CA GLY A 84 14.80 -19.83 20.84
C GLY A 84 15.04 -18.32 21.04
N GLN A 85 15.92 -17.68 20.26
CA GLN A 85 16.07 -16.22 20.32
C GLN A 85 14.77 -15.54 19.89
N THR A 86 14.37 -14.54 20.65
CA THR A 86 13.19 -13.72 20.32
C THR A 86 13.60 -12.26 20.13
N VAL A 87 13.05 -11.64 19.08
CA VAL A 87 13.17 -10.21 18.84
C VAL A 87 11.78 -9.65 18.59
N GLN A 88 11.42 -8.61 19.32
CA GLN A 88 10.14 -7.93 19.17
C GLN A 88 10.36 -6.44 19.00
N GLY A 89 9.70 -5.86 18.02
CA GLY A 89 9.63 -4.44 17.80
C GLY A 89 8.17 -4.01 17.72
N ALA A 90 7.86 -2.90 18.36
CA ALA A 90 6.58 -2.23 18.24
C ALA A 90 6.80 -0.73 18.03
N LEU A 91 5.97 -0.15 17.17
CA LEU A 91 5.95 1.27 16.88
C LEU A 91 4.51 1.73 16.82
N ARG A 92 4.16 2.73 17.61
CA ARG A 92 2.87 3.39 17.54
C ARG A 92 3.02 4.86 17.19
N ILE A 93 2.26 5.30 16.19
CA ILE A 93 2.18 6.69 15.76
C ILE A 93 0.73 7.12 15.90
N GLY A 94 0.50 8.29 16.49
CA GLY A 94 -0.81 8.94 16.57
C GLY A 94 -0.73 10.33 15.96
N MET A 95 -1.76 10.72 15.23
CA MET A 95 -1.93 12.06 14.66
C MET A 95 -3.28 12.59 15.09
N ASP A 96 -3.28 13.63 15.93
CA ASP A 96 -4.47 14.29 16.44
C ASP A 96 -4.74 15.57 15.65
N PHE A 97 -5.89 15.65 15.00
CA PHE A 97 -6.30 16.75 14.12
C PHE A 97 -7.33 17.70 14.77
N ARG A 98 -7.67 17.51 16.05
CA ARG A 98 -8.73 18.28 16.72
C ARG A 98 -8.42 19.78 16.84
N ASN A 99 -7.16 20.14 16.98
CA ASN A 99 -6.72 21.49 17.33
C ASN A 99 -6.06 22.25 16.15
N GLY A 100 -6.41 21.95 14.90
CA GLY A 100 -5.85 22.61 13.71
C GLY A 100 -4.63 21.89 13.17
N ALA A 101 -3.41 22.33 13.48
CA ALA A 101 -2.21 21.62 13.08
C ALA A 101 -2.14 20.25 13.78
N PRO A 102 -1.81 19.15 13.07
CA PRO A 102 -1.79 17.83 13.67
C PRO A 102 -0.71 17.71 14.75
N THR A 103 -1.09 17.21 15.92
CA THR A 103 -0.14 16.79 16.95
C THR A 103 0.26 15.35 16.69
N ILE A 104 1.56 15.11 16.52
CA ILE A 104 2.09 13.77 16.21
C ILE A 104 2.73 13.19 17.47
N SER A 105 2.38 11.93 17.76
CA SER A 105 3.05 11.11 18.79
C SER A 105 3.80 9.96 18.13
N PHE A 106 4.94 9.61 18.71
CA PHE A 106 5.76 8.48 18.31
C PHE A 106 6.17 7.70 19.55
N THR A 107 5.79 6.44 19.61
CA THR A 107 6.05 5.57 20.76
C THR A 107 6.63 4.24 20.28
N PRO A 108 7.97 4.13 20.23
CA PRO A 108 8.66 2.89 19.90
C PRO A 108 8.85 2.03 21.14
N ASN A 109 8.92 0.70 20.93
CA ASN A 109 9.31 -0.28 21.94
C ASN A 109 10.06 -1.42 21.26
N ILE A 110 11.26 -1.73 21.73
CA ILE A 110 12.08 -2.82 21.20
C ILE A 110 12.51 -3.72 22.35
N ASN A 111 12.38 -5.02 22.16
CA ASN A 111 12.82 -6.06 23.09
C ASN A 111 13.60 -7.12 22.32
N ILE A 112 14.84 -7.40 22.74
CA ILE A 112 15.68 -8.46 22.21
C ILE A 112 15.95 -9.44 23.34
N GLY A 113 15.34 -10.62 23.24
CA GLY A 113 15.59 -11.73 24.16
C GLY A 113 16.99 -12.29 23.94
N LEU A 114 17.53 -12.91 24.96
CA LEU A 114 18.84 -13.60 24.87
C LEU A 114 18.66 -14.85 24.01
N ALA A 115 19.61 -15.06 23.08
CA ALA A 115 19.82 -16.37 22.47
C ALA A 115 20.53 -17.29 23.47
N ASP A 116 20.25 -18.58 23.43
CA ASP A 116 21.11 -19.53 24.09
C ASP A 116 22.55 -19.42 23.54
N ALA A 117 23.54 -19.42 24.42
CA ALA A 117 24.94 -19.15 24.08
C ALA A 117 25.53 -20.12 23.02
N ASP A 118 24.88 -21.25 22.80
CA ASP A 118 25.27 -22.29 21.84
C ASP A 118 24.51 -22.22 20.50
N ALA A 119 23.72 -21.18 20.26
CA ALA A 119 23.01 -21.02 19.02
C ALA A 119 24.00 -20.78 17.86
N THR A 120 24.42 -21.87 17.24
CA THR A 120 25.16 -21.79 15.97
C THR A 120 24.28 -21.13 14.92
N VAL A 121 24.70 -19.94 14.46
CA VAL A 121 24.09 -19.29 13.30
C VAL A 121 24.36 -20.19 12.10
N ALA A 122 23.37 -20.97 11.70
CA ALA A 122 23.45 -21.74 10.47
C ALA A 122 23.43 -20.75 9.31
N SER A 123 24.59 -20.30 8.89
CA SER A 123 24.75 -19.49 7.67
C SER A 123 24.69 -20.43 6.46
N GLY A 124 23.47 -20.80 6.08
CA GLY A 124 23.23 -21.28 4.73
C GLY A 124 23.41 -20.10 3.80
N GLY A 125 24.32 -20.18 2.82
CA GLY A 125 24.60 -19.11 1.84
C GLY A 125 23.43 -18.78 0.90
N ARG A 126 22.23 -18.66 1.45
CA ARG A 126 21.00 -18.33 0.73
C ARG A 126 20.86 -16.81 0.66
N SER A 127 20.59 -16.30 -0.53
CA SER A 127 20.39 -14.88 -0.78
C SER A 127 18.96 -14.62 -1.24
N ILE A 128 18.36 -13.55 -0.75
CA ILE A 128 17.04 -13.09 -1.17
C ILE A 128 17.17 -11.68 -1.73
N ASP A 129 16.76 -11.49 -2.99
CA ASP A 129 16.73 -10.19 -3.63
C ASP A 129 15.36 -9.52 -3.43
N SER A 130 15.35 -8.26 -3.02
CA SER A 130 14.16 -7.46 -2.79
C SER A 130 14.11 -6.18 -3.64
N ALA A 131 14.95 -6.06 -4.66
CA ALA A 131 15.12 -4.82 -5.43
C ALA A 131 13.83 -4.28 -6.07
N GLY A 132 12.84 -5.15 -6.36
CA GLY A 132 11.58 -4.74 -7.00
C GLY A 132 10.56 -4.03 -6.11
N LEU A 133 10.69 -4.08 -4.78
CA LEU A 133 9.66 -3.57 -3.86
C LEU A 133 9.77 -2.07 -3.54
N GLY A 134 10.90 -1.45 -3.87
CA GLY A 134 11.18 -0.06 -3.52
C GLY A 134 10.28 0.97 -4.22
N ASN A 135 9.79 0.65 -5.41
CA ASN A 135 9.05 1.57 -6.28
C ASN A 135 7.54 1.31 -6.32
N VAL A 136 7.02 0.45 -5.46
CA VAL A 136 5.59 0.12 -5.40
C VAL A 136 4.87 1.14 -4.53
N SER A 137 3.74 1.67 -5.04
CA SER A 137 2.83 2.56 -4.32
C SER A 137 1.64 1.79 -3.75
N GLY A 138 0.96 2.38 -2.75
CA GLY A 138 -0.19 1.78 -2.08
C GLY A 138 0.19 0.81 -0.97
N LEU A 139 -0.63 -0.22 -0.73
CA LEU A 139 -0.37 -1.25 0.26
C LEU A 139 0.52 -2.34 -0.36
N VAL A 140 1.69 -2.55 0.24
CA VAL A 140 2.68 -3.55 -0.19
C VAL A 140 2.83 -4.62 0.88
N GLN A 141 2.66 -5.89 0.49
CA GLN A 141 2.92 -7.02 1.37
C GLN A 141 3.81 -8.03 0.64
N SER A 142 4.93 -8.39 1.25
CA SER A 142 5.87 -9.35 0.69
C SER A 142 6.35 -10.34 1.73
N VAL A 143 6.41 -11.61 1.36
CA VAL A 143 7.05 -12.68 2.13
C VAL A 143 7.91 -13.47 1.18
N GLN A 144 9.20 -13.52 1.44
CA GLN A 144 10.19 -14.27 0.67
C GLN A 144 10.96 -15.20 1.63
N VAL A 145 10.94 -16.47 1.31
CA VAL A 145 11.54 -17.50 2.17
C VAL A 145 12.45 -18.38 1.35
N ALA A 146 13.70 -18.50 1.79
CA ALA A 146 14.72 -19.40 1.24
C ALA A 146 15.24 -20.30 2.36
N GLY A 147 14.50 -21.34 2.72
CA GLY A 147 14.83 -22.29 3.80
C GLY A 147 13.62 -23.12 4.20
N ASP A 148 13.85 -24.12 5.03
CA ASP A 148 12.87 -25.12 5.41
C ASP A 148 12.29 -24.86 6.81
N GLY A 149 11.05 -25.35 7.06
CA GLY A 149 10.42 -25.29 8.38
C GLY A 149 10.03 -23.88 8.84
N ASN A 150 10.04 -22.88 7.96
CA ASN A 150 9.73 -21.49 8.27
C ASN A 150 8.22 -21.24 8.34
N ARG A 151 7.85 -20.31 9.21
CA ARG A 151 6.50 -19.73 9.28
C ARG A 151 6.59 -18.21 9.23
N ALA A 152 5.98 -17.59 8.23
CA ALA A 152 5.99 -16.15 8.06
C ALA A 152 4.61 -15.62 7.67
N GLY A 153 4.26 -14.44 8.17
CA GLY A 153 2.98 -13.82 7.84
C GLY A 153 2.95 -12.31 8.05
N ASN A 154 2.34 -11.62 7.09
CA ASN A 154 1.98 -10.21 7.18
C ASN A 154 0.48 -10.07 7.37
N THR A 155 0.06 -9.26 8.35
CA THR A 155 -1.34 -8.95 8.60
C THR A 155 -1.54 -7.45 8.62
N THR A 156 -2.51 -6.96 7.85
CA THR A 156 -2.93 -5.54 7.88
C THR A 156 -4.40 -5.47 8.26
N SER A 157 -4.73 -4.56 9.18
CA SER A 157 -6.11 -4.26 9.56
C SER A 157 -6.35 -2.75 9.52
N LEU A 158 -7.57 -2.36 9.15
CA LEU A 158 -8.07 -0.99 9.22
C LEU A 158 -9.28 -0.96 10.14
N LEU A 159 -9.20 -0.16 11.20
CA LEU A 159 -10.30 0.12 12.10
C LEU A 159 -10.79 1.55 11.85
N VAL A 160 -12.08 1.70 11.57
CA VAL A 160 -12.72 2.99 11.43
C VAL A 160 -13.87 3.06 12.41
N HIS A 161 -13.87 4.06 13.28
CA HIS A 161 -14.95 4.23 14.24
C HIS A 161 -15.21 5.71 14.55
N ASP A 162 -16.35 5.98 15.13
CA ASP A 162 -16.74 7.31 15.59
C ASP A 162 -16.53 7.40 17.10
N GLY A 163 -16.20 8.57 17.60
CA GLY A 163 -16.19 8.80 19.05
C GLY A 163 -14.85 9.25 19.64
N ASP A 164 -14.43 8.58 20.71
CA ASP A 164 -13.33 9.03 21.54
C ASP A 164 -11.96 8.88 20.84
N VAL A 165 -11.17 9.94 20.92
CA VAL A 165 -9.79 9.96 20.42
C VAL A 165 -8.87 9.43 21.51
N PRO A 166 -7.98 8.48 21.19
CA PRO A 166 -6.95 8.03 22.13
C PRO A 166 -6.10 9.20 22.64
N ALA A 167 -5.68 9.12 23.89
CA ALA A 167 -4.79 10.12 24.46
C ALA A 167 -3.47 10.15 23.67
N THR A 168 -3.16 11.31 23.08
CA THR A 168 -1.93 11.55 22.34
C THR A 168 -0.91 12.15 23.29
N GLN A 169 0.10 11.36 23.66
CA GLN A 169 1.26 11.89 24.39
C GLN A 169 2.34 12.21 23.35
N ALA A 170 2.84 13.43 23.35
CA ALA A 170 3.97 13.80 22.53
C ALA A 170 5.15 12.89 22.90
N GLY A 171 5.63 12.10 21.93
CA GLY A 171 6.77 11.20 22.12
C GLY A 171 8.07 12.01 22.27
N ALA A 172 8.92 11.64 23.21
CA ALA A 172 10.20 12.30 23.43
C ALA A 172 11.30 11.86 22.45
N ALA A 173 11.12 10.75 21.73
CA ALA A 173 12.13 10.16 20.85
C ALA A 173 11.59 10.04 19.42
N SER A 174 12.42 10.33 18.42
CA SER A 174 12.13 10.07 16.99
C SER A 174 12.74 8.75 16.48
N SER A 175 13.58 8.11 17.30
CA SER A 175 14.21 6.82 16.97
C SER A 175 14.57 6.02 18.22
N VAL A 176 14.53 4.71 18.07
CA VAL A 176 15.10 3.74 19.04
C VAL A 176 15.79 2.65 18.26
N ASP A 177 17.01 2.33 18.65
CA ASP A 177 17.82 1.24 18.11
C ASP A 177 18.24 0.32 19.26
N ALA A 178 18.19 -0.96 19.04
CA ALA A 178 18.71 -1.99 19.95
C ALA A 178 19.37 -3.10 19.16
N GLY A 179 20.39 -3.73 19.75
CA GLY A 179 21.07 -4.82 19.08
C GLY A 179 21.94 -5.63 20.02
N ASN A 180 22.26 -6.86 19.62
CA ASN A 180 23.28 -7.71 20.18
C ASN A 180 24.05 -8.39 19.03
N ALA A 181 24.93 -9.31 19.33
CA ALA A 181 25.73 -10.03 18.32
C ALA A 181 24.87 -10.80 17.31
N ALA A 182 23.66 -11.20 17.66
CA ALA A 182 22.81 -12.07 16.85
C ALA A 182 21.69 -11.31 16.12
N ALA A 183 21.23 -10.16 16.64
CA ALA A 183 20.10 -9.45 16.07
C ALA A 183 20.17 -7.95 16.29
N THR A 184 19.51 -7.21 15.39
CA THR A 184 19.30 -5.77 15.47
C THR A 184 17.84 -5.45 15.30
N ALA A 185 17.36 -4.39 15.93
CA ALA A 185 16.03 -3.86 15.72
C ALA A 185 16.07 -2.33 15.79
N SER A 186 15.29 -1.68 14.94
CA SER A 186 15.22 -0.23 14.86
C SER A 186 13.81 0.26 14.60
N ALA A 187 13.45 1.37 15.20
CA ALA A 187 12.21 2.10 14.95
C ALA A 187 12.54 3.58 14.77
N HIS A 188 12.23 4.12 13.59
CA HIS A 188 12.53 5.50 13.22
C HIS A 188 11.31 6.20 12.67
N MET A 189 11.22 7.50 12.92
CA MET A 189 10.28 8.43 12.29
C MET A 189 11.00 9.71 11.88
N ASP A 190 10.84 10.10 10.62
CA ASP A 190 11.39 11.34 10.06
C ASP A 190 10.36 12.04 9.16
N ALA A 191 10.79 13.06 8.42
CA ALA A 191 9.93 13.79 7.48
C ALA A 191 9.44 12.93 6.30
N ASN A 192 10.09 11.80 6.00
CA ASN A 192 9.75 10.90 4.91
C ASN A 192 8.77 9.79 5.33
N GLY A 193 8.58 9.61 6.65
CA GLY A 193 7.68 8.60 7.19
C GLY A 193 8.22 7.88 8.42
N ALA A 194 7.74 6.67 8.64
CA ALA A 194 8.17 5.83 9.75
C ALA A 194 8.48 4.41 9.30
N ARG A 195 9.43 3.80 10.01
CA ARG A 195 9.90 2.43 9.75
C ARG A 195 10.16 1.69 11.05
N LEU A 196 9.77 0.43 11.05
CA LEU A 196 10.15 -0.56 12.04
C LEU A 196 10.88 -1.68 11.32
N SER A 197 12.10 -2.04 11.74
CA SER A 197 12.86 -3.14 11.15
C SER A 197 13.48 -4.03 12.22
N ILE A 198 13.54 -5.33 11.92
CA ILE A 198 14.24 -6.35 12.70
C ILE A 198 15.10 -7.13 11.73
N GLY A 199 16.40 -7.23 12.05
CA GLY A 199 17.37 -8.08 11.36
C GLY A 199 17.90 -9.15 12.29
N VAL A 200 17.96 -10.40 11.85
CA VAL A 200 18.62 -11.51 12.53
C VAL A 200 19.76 -11.97 11.65
N ASN A 201 20.98 -11.90 12.19
CA ASN A 201 22.22 -12.14 11.45
C ASN A 201 22.21 -13.53 10.77
N GLY A 202 22.43 -13.55 9.45
CA GLY A 202 22.43 -14.77 8.66
C GLY A 202 21.06 -15.44 8.45
N GLN A 203 19.98 -14.92 9.07
CA GLN A 203 18.64 -15.51 9.00
C GLN A 203 17.66 -14.69 8.18
N GLY A 204 17.81 -13.35 8.14
CA GLY A 204 16.97 -12.50 7.34
C GLY A 204 16.56 -11.18 7.99
N MET A 205 15.51 -10.57 7.45
CA MET A 205 14.99 -9.26 7.87
C MET A 205 13.48 -9.18 7.77
N ALA A 206 12.85 -8.51 8.71
CA ALA A 206 11.45 -8.13 8.66
C ALA A 206 11.32 -6.61 8.81
N GLU A 207 10.49 -6.00 7.98
CA GLU A 207 10.32 -4.54 7.93
C GLU A 207 8.85 -4.17 7.79
N GLN A 208 8.50 -3.05 8.41
CA GLN A 208 7.23 -2.36 8.18
C GLN A 208 7.52 -0.88 7.97
N TRP A 209 6.78 -0.24 7.08
CA TRP A 209 6.93 1.19 6.79
C TRP A 209 5.62 1.86 6.46
N ILE A 210 5.59 3.17 6.73
CA ILE A 210 4.62 4.12 6.19
C ILE A 210 5.40 5.33 5.68
N ARG A 211 5.17 5.69 4.42
CA ARG A 211 5.80 6.83 3.75
C ARG A 211 4.83 7.43 2.74
N ALA A 212 5.14 8.59 2.18
CA ALA A 212 4.32 9.20 1.15
C ALA A 212 4.04 8.19 0.00
N GLY A 213 2.76 7.91 -0.24
CA GLY A 213 2.29 7.03 -1.30
C GLY A 213 2.44 5.52 -1.06
N SER A 214 3.03 5.06 0.07
CA SER A 214 3.23 3.64 0.31
C SER A 214 3.16 3.27 1.79
N VAL A 215 2.41 2.21 2.08
CA VAL A 215 2.38 1.52 3.37
C VAL A 215 2.72 0.07 3.13
N GLY A 216 3.63 -0.51 3.90
CA GLY A 216 4.04 -1.86 3.56
C GLY A 216 4.64 -2.69 4.68
N GLN A 217 4.71 -3.98 4.38
CA GLN A 217 5.28 -5.02 5.21
C GLN A 217 6.10 -5.97 4.34
N SER A 218 7.32 -6.28 4.76
CA SER A 218 8.19 -7.23 4.10
C SER A 218 8.81 -8.19 5.11
N ILE A 219 8.83 -9.47 4.78
CA ILE A 219 9.55 -10.51 5.50
C ILE A 219 10.45 -11.22 4.51
N ARG A 220 11.73 -11.35 4.84
CA ARG A 220 12.75 -12.10 4.08
C ARG A 220 13.44 -13.05 5.02
N ILE A 221 13.33 -14.35 4.78
CA ILE A 221 13.92 -15.40 5.61
C ILE A 221 14.88 -16.22 4.75
N ALA A 222 16.16 -16.24 5.13
CA ALA A 222 17.20 -17.01 4.49
C ALA A 222 17.62 -18.25 5.31
N GLY A 223 17.20 -18.34 6.58
CA GLY A 223 17.46 -19.46 7.48
C GLY A 223 16.34 -20.48 7.55
N ASP A 224 16.53 -21.51 8.36
CA ASP A 224 15.56 -22.57 8.60
C ASP A 224 14.86 -22.39 9.95
N GLY A 225 13.63 -22.91 10.11
CA GLY A 225 12.90 -22.99 11.37
C GLY A 225 12.53 -21.64 11.99
N GLN A 226 12.43 -20.57 11.19
CA GLN A 226 12.11 -19.23 11.65
C GLN A 226 10.61 -19.03 11.77
N GLN A 227 10.18 -18.31 12.81
CA GLN A 227 8.80 -17.83 12.95
C GLN A 227 8.80 -16.31 12.96
N VAL A 228 8.18 -15.69 11.93
CA VAL A 228 8.20 -14.25 11.75
C VAL A 228 6.80 -13.73 11.47
N SER A 229 6.40 -12.69 12.16
CA SER A 229 5.12 -12.04 11.90
C SER A 229 5.23 -10.53 11.94
N ASN A 230 4.59 -9.89 10.97
CA ASN A 230 4.30 -8.47 10.95
C ASN A 230 2.80 -8.24 11.11
N ARG A 231 2.44 -7.31 11.98
CA ARG A 231 1.08 -6.82 12.13
C ARG A 231 1.08 -5.31 11.99
N LEU A 232 0.32 -4.82 11.02
CA LEU A 232 0.06 -3.41 10.78
C LEU A 232 -1.41 -3.14 11.08
N GLN A 233 -1.68 -2.21 11.96
CA GLN A 233 -3.02 -1.73 12.24
C GLN A 233 -3.09 -0.25 11.96
N LEU A 234 -4.03 0.13 11.12
CA LEU A 234 -4.43 1.50 10.85
C LEU A 234 -5.72 1.77 11.60
N GLU A 235 -5.81 2.90 12.28
CA GLU A 235 -6.99 3.28 13.04
C GLU A 235 -7.37 4.72 12.68
N LEU A 236 -8.65 4.93 12.38
CA LEU A 236 -9.18 6.23 11.99
C LEU A 236 -10.39 6.54 12.85
N VAL A 237 -10.29 7.60 13.63
CA VAL A 237 -11.39 8.11 14.45
C VAL A 237 -12.01 9.30 13.75
N ARG A 238 -13.33 9.23 13.54
CA ARG A 238 -14.12 10.28 12.92
C ARG A 238 -14.94 11.02 13.97
N GLN A 239 -15.33 12.23 13.63
CA GLN A 239 -16.31 12.98 14.43
C GLN A 239 -17.66 12.26 14.37
N ALA A 240 -18.21 11.90 15.52
CA ALA A 240 -19.58 11.41 15.60
C ALA A 240 -20.52 12.52 15.13
N VAL A 241 -21.32 12.26 14.11
CA VAL A 241 -22.39 13.15 13.71
C VAL A 241 -23.60 12.81 14.58
N PRO A 242 -24.06 13.72 15.45
CA PRO A 242 -25.25 13.46 16.25
C PRO A 242 -26.42 13.17 15.32
N THR A 243 -27.04 12.02 15.44
CA THR A 243 -28.22 11.61 14.63
C THR A 243 -29.33 12.67 14.69
N HIS A 244 -29.44 13.36 15.82
CA HIS A 244 -30.37 14.50 16.00
C HIS A 244 -30.07 15.69 15.09
N ALA A 245 -28.79 15.99 14.81
CA ALA A 245 -28.43 17.13 13.96
C ALA A 245 -28.84 16.87 12.49
N LEU A 246 -28.72 15.64 12.02
CA LEU A 246 -29.18 15.25 10.67
C LEU A 246 -30.69 15.29 10.54
N VAL A 247 -31.41 14.79 11.55
CA VAL A 247 -32.89 14.83 11.57
C VAL A 247 -33.36 16.27 11.66
N MET A 248 -32.80 17.10 12.54
CA MET A 248 -33.20 18.50 12.68
C MET A 248 -32.86 19.34 11.45
N SER A 249 -31.76 19.09 10.77
CA SER A 249 -31.42 19.81 9.53
C SER A 249 -32.33 19.41 8.36
N SER A 250 -32.71 18.14 8.26
CA SER A 250 -33.63 17.66 7.25
C SER A 250 -35.07 18.16 7.52
N VAL A 251 -35.51 18.18 8.77
CA VAL A 251 -36.81 18.74 9.19
C VAL A 251 -36.86 20.27 8.96
N ALA A 252 -35.81 21.01 9.34
CA ALA A 252 -35.72 22.44 9.08
C ALA A 252 -35.76 22.76 7.58
N ARG A 253 -35.09 21.97 6.74
CA ARG A 253 -35.14 22.12 5.29
C ARG A 253 -36.52 21.80 4.71
N ALA A 254 -37.17 20.75 5.21
CA ALA A 254 -38.52 20.40 4.80
C ALA A 254 -39.56 21.50 5.16
N ILE A 255 -39.41 22.10 6.35
CA ILE A 255 -40.26 23.23 6.77
C ILE A 255 -40.04 24.46 5.89
N ALA A 256 -38.76 24.79 5.58
CA ALA A 256 -38.44 25.92 4.71
C ALA A 256 -38.97 25.75 3.30
N LEU A 257 -38.95 24.55 2.74
CA LEU A 257 -39.53 24.23 1.43
C LEU A 257 -41.04 24.34 1.44
N ASN A 258 -41.70 23.96 2.53
CA ASN A 258 -43.16 24.04 2.65
C ASN A 258 -43.65 25.46 2.81
N GLN A 259 -42.89 26.36 3.45
CA GLN A 259 -43.22 27.77 3.55
C GLN A 259 -43.07 28.54 2.23
N GLY A 260 -42.20 28.05 1.32
CA GLY A 260 -42.02 28.65 -0.02
C GLY A 260 -43.14 28.36 -1.01
N ILE A 261 -44.01 27.39 -0.75
CA ILE A 261 -45.12 27.01 -1.66
C ILE A 261 -46.43 27.71 -1.31
N GLY A 262 -46.52 28.31 -0.11
CA GLY A 262 -47.78 28.93 0.39
C GLY A 262 -47.99 30.39 0.07
N ASN A 263 -47.08 31.09 -0.59
CA ASN A 263 -47.16 32.54 -0.83
C ASN A 263 -47.06 32.88 -2.33
N ARG A 264 -48.07 32.50 -3.12
CA ARG A 264 -48.37 33.14 -4.41
C ARG A 264 -49.77 33.74 -4.34
N PRO A 265 -49.87 35.06 -4.56
CA PRO A 265 -51.18 35.75 -4.70
C PRO A 265 -51.90 35.34 -5.98
#